data_ee55448b8200ec4048794d2d50aaa61e
#
_entry.id   ee55448b8200ec4048794d2d50aaa61e
#
_cell.length_a   1.000
_cell.length_b   1.000
_cell.length_c   1.000
_cell.angle_alpha   90.00
_cell.angle_beta   90.00
_cell.angle_gamma   90.00
#
_symmetry.space_group_name_H-M   'P 1'
#
loop_
_entity.id
_entity.type
_entity.pdbx_description
1 polymer ?
#
loop_
_entity_poly.entity_id
_entity_poly.type
_entity_poly.pdbx_seq_one_letter_code
_entity_poly.pdbx_strand_id
1 'polypeptide(L)'
;MNDHNWLVEQFEAHRNHLQAVAYRMLGSRSEADDAVQESWIRLIRSNTSKVENMGGWLTTIISRVCLDMLRSRKSRREELAMAGAPEPVTGHQDGSNPEHEAVIADSVGLAMLVVLEKLNPAERIAFVLHDIFAVSFSEIAFIIGCNEPAARQLASRARRRVQGTESTSETAELQGKRELVDAFLAASRNGDFEKLLSILDPNVVLRNDSAFAPVANVPIVRGSVAVAKQANQFATRARSMELVLVNESVGVIAGQLEQPIFILEFTVVDGKITEIGMTADQVRLSGLDIAALKD
;
A
#
# COMPACT_ATOMS: atom_id res chain seq x y z
N MET A 1 -2.32 -38.83 1.77
CA MET A 1 -3.45 -38.57 2.71
C MET A 1 -3.03 -37.64 3.88
N ASN A 2 -1.73 -37.24 3.96
CA ASN A 2 -1.20 -36.44 5.07
C ASN A 2 -1.18 -34.93 4.85
N ASP A 3 -1.09 -34.45 3.60
CA ASP A 3 -0.86 -33.01 3.37
C ASP A 3 -2.07 -32.13 3.77
N HIS A 4 -3.29 -32.63 3.53
CA HIS A 4 -4.51 -31.88 3.87
C HIS A 4 -4.71 -31.75 5.39
N ASN A 5 -4.52 -32.84 6.14
CA ASN A 5 -4.64 -32.81 7.62
C ASN A 5 -3.57 -31.90 8.24
N TRP A 6 -2.34 -31.93 7.72
CA TRP A 6 -1.29 -31.03 8.17
C TRP A 6 -1.63 -29.56 7.91
N LEU A 7 -2.21 -29.22 6.76
CA LEU A 7 -2.65 -27.85 6.45
C LEU A 7 -3.75 -27.38 7.41
N VAL A 8 -4.71 -28.27 7.74
CA VAL A 8 -5.77 -27.98 8.73
C VAL A 8 -5.15 -27.68 10.11
N GLU A 9 -4.25 -28.53 10.58
CA GLU A 9 -3.58 -28.35 11.86
C GLU A 9 -2.78 -27.03 11.91
N GLN A 10 -2.03 -26.72 10.85
CA GLN A 10 -1.29 -25.47 10.76
C GLN A 10 -2.21 -24.25 10.75
N PHE A 11 -3.30 -24.30 10.02
CA PHE A 11 -4.25 -23.19 9.97
C PHE A 11 -4.94 -22.98 11.31
N GLU A 12 -5.43 -24.05 11.96
CA GLU A 12 -6.07 -23.97 13.27
C GLU A 12 -5.11 -23.47 14.35
N ALA A 13 -3.84 -23.85 14.30
CA ALA A 13 -2.82 -23.33 15.22
C ALA A 13 -2.64 -21.80 15.12
N HIS A 14 -2.88 -21.20 13.94
CA HIS A 14 -2.74 -19.78 13.70
C HIS A 14 -4.08 -19.02 13.66
N ARG A 15 -5.23 -19.71 13.70
CA ARG A 15 -6.58 -19.12 13.54
C ARG A 15 -6.82 -17.90 14.42
N ASN A 16 -6.51 -17.99 15.72
CA ASN A 16 -6.71 -16.89 16.66
C ASN A 16 -5.87 -15.66 16.31
N HIS A 17 -4.65 -15.88 15.85
CA HIS A 17 -3.78 -14.79 15.37
C HIS A 17 -4.35 -14.13 14.11
N LEU A 18 -4.78 -14.93 13.13
CA LEU A 18 -5.37 -14.44 11.89
C LEU A 18 -6.66 -13.65 12.17
N GLN A 19 -7.48 -14.14 13.09
CA GLN A 19 -8.70 -13.45 13.55
C GLN A 19 -8.37 -12.08 14.16
N ALA A 20 -7.37 -12.03 15.04
CA ALA A 20 -6.94 -10.79 15.68
C ALA A 20 -6.41 -9.79 14.64
N VAL A 21 -5.61 -10.24 13.66
CA VAL A 21 -5.11 -9.40 12.55
C VAL A 21 -6.28 -8.86 11.74
N ALA A 22 -7.20 -9.72 11.29
CA ALA A 22 -8.33 -9.32 10.48
C ALA A 22 -9.26 -8.35 11.23
N TYR A 23 -9.58 -8.62 12.48
CA TYR A 23 -10.43 -7.75 13.29
C TYR A 23 -9.82 -6.35 13.47
N ARG A 24 -8.52 -6.25 13.76
CA ARG A 24 -7.83 -4.96 13.87
C ARG A 24 -7.82 -4.19 12.54
N MET A 25 -7.78 -4.91 11.42
CA MET A 25 -7.80 -4.28 10.09
C MET A 25 -9.19 -3.88 9.63
N LEU A 26 -10.22 -4.71 9.86
CA LEU A 26 -11.56 -4.50 9.29
C LEU A 26 -12.51 -3.79 10.25
N GLY A 27 -12.31 -3.95 11.56
CA GLY A 27 -13.16 -3.36 12.60
C GLY A 27 -14.48 -4.09 12.82
N SER A 28 -14.79 -5.11 12.04
CA SER A 28 -16.01 -5.94 12.14
C SER A 28 -15.63 -7.39 12.37
N ARG A 29 -16.33 -8.04 13.31
CA ARG A 29 -16.12 -9.45 13.64
C ARG A 29 -16.57 -10.35 12.50
N SER A 30 -17.74 -10.06 11.92
CA SER A 30 -18.27 -10.80 10.79
C SER A 30 -17.31 -10.74 9.58
N GLU A 31 -16.80 -9.55 9.23
CA GLU A 31 -15.83 -9.43 8.16
C GLU A 31 -14.48 -10.08 8.48
N ALA A 32 -14.07 -10.09 9.74
CA ALA A 32 -12.87 -10.82 10.15
C ALA A 32 -13.04 -12.32 9.97
N ASP A 33 -14.22 -12.87 10.31
CA ASP A 33 -14.55 -14.28 10.07
C ASP A 33 -14.55 -14.60 8.57
N ASP A 34 -15.14 -13.73 7.74
CA ASP A 34 -15.13 -13.88 6.28
C ASP A 34 -13.70 -13.85 5.72
N ALA A 35 -12.87 -12.92 6.21
CA ALA A 35 -11.47 -12.85 5.80
C ALA A 35 -10.67 -14.09 6.19
N VAL A 36 -10.91 -14.66 7.35
CA VAL A 36 -10.28 -15.92 7.81
C VAL A 36 -10.72 -17.08 6.91
N GLN A 37 -12.01 -17.18 6.59
CA GLN A 37 -12.52 -18.20 5.66
C GLN A 37 -11.91 -18.07 4.27
N GLU A 38 -11.86 -16.86 3.71
CA GLU A 38 -11.24 -16.63 2.40
C GLU A 38 -9.74 -16.98 2.42
N SER A 39 -9.06 -16.70 3.53
CA SER A 39 -7.64 -17.06 3.70
C SER A 39 -7.44 -18.57 3.71
N TRP A 40 -8.36 -19.33 4.30
CA TRP A 40 -8.36 -20.79 4.23
C TRP A 40 -8.52 -21.30 2.79
N ILE A 41 -9.46 -20.72 2.05
CA ILE A 41 -9.69 -21.09 0.64
C ILE A 41 -8.42 -20.81 -0.22
N ARG A 42 -7.75 -19.68 0.03
CA ARG A 42 -6.49 -19.36 -0.66
C ARG A 42 -5.36 -20.30 -0.26
N LEU A 43 -5.29 -20.72 1.02
CA LEU A 43 -4.31 -21.70 1.51
C LEU A 43 -4.43 -23.03 0.74
N ILE A 44 -5.62 -23.62 0.69
CA ILE A 44 -5.81 -24.92 0.03
C ILE A 44 -5.51 -24.89 -1.49
N ARG A 45 -5.62 -23.73 -2.12
CA ARG A 45 -5.31 -23.56 -3.55
C ARG A 45 -3.84 -23.27 -3.82
N SER A 46 -3.06 -23.01 -2.78
CA SER A 46 -1.66 -22.62 -2.90
C SER A 46 -0.72 -23.81 -2.77
N ASN A 47 0.43 -23.71 -3.42
CA ASN A 47 1.50 -24.68 -3.22
C ASN A 47 2.35 -24.29 -2.01
N THR A 48 2.19 -25.00 -0.90
CA THR A 48 2.87 -24.73 0.37
C THR A 48 4.19 -25.47 0.56
N SER A 49 4.62 -26.28 -0.42
CA SER A 49 5.79 -27.16 -0.31
C SER A 49 7.12 -26.43 -0.04
N LYS A 50 7.19 -25.12 -0.30
CA LYS A 50 8.37 -24.27 -0.10
C LYS A 50 8.20 -23.24 1.02
N VAL A 51 7.14 -23.33 1.82
CA VAL A 51 6.85 -22.37 2.89
C VAL A 51 7.61 -22.78 4.15
N GLU A 52 8.66 -22.03 4.50
CA GLU A 52 9.46 -22.28 5.70
C GLU A 52 8.79 -21.70 6.96
N ASN A 53 8.11 -20.55 6.84
CA ASN A 53 7.40 -19.89 7.94
C ASN A 53 5.89 -19.80 7.62
N MET A 54 5.12 -20.77 8.11
CA MET A 54 3.69 -20.84 7.87
C MET A 54 2.92 -19.66 8.49
N GLY A 55 3.29 -19.24 9.70
CA GLY A 55 2.64 -18.11 10.39
C GLY A 55 2.82 -16.79 9.63
N GLY A 56 4.03 -16.47 9.20
CA GLY A 56 4.31 -15.28 8.39
C GLY A 56 3.61 -15.32 7.03
N TRP A 57 3.58 -16.48 6.41
CA TRP A 57 2.89 -16.68 5.13
C TRP A 57 1.37 -16.52 5.25
N LEU A 58 0.76 -17.09 6.28
CA LEU A 58 -0.66 -16.93 6.57
C LEU A 58 -1.00 -15.46 6.92
N THR A 59 -0.13 -14.78 7.68
CA THR A 59 -0.27 -13.33 7.95
C THR A 59 -0.24 -12.53 6.66
N THR A 60 0.59 -12.90 5.69
CA THR A 60 0.60 -12.27 4.37
C THR A 60 -0.71 -12.46 3.62
N ILE A 61 -1.26 -13.68 3.62
CA ILE A 61 -2.54 -13.97 2.95
C ILE A 61 -3.69 -13.18 3.57
N ILE A 62 -3.87 -13.28 4.90
CA ILE A 62 -4.96 -12.58 5.58
C ILE A 62 -4.89 -11.08 5.37
N SER A 63 -3.69 -10.51 5.39
CA SER A 63 -3.47 -9.07 5.20
C SER A 63 -3.86 -8.63 3.79
N ARG A 64 -3.56 -9.41 2.76
CA ARG A 64 -4.01 -9.14 1.39
C ARG A 64 -5.52 -9.24 1.24
N VAL A 65 -6.14 -10.25 1.86
CA VAL A 65 -7.62 -10.37 1.88
C VAL A 65 -8.23 -9.12 2.52
N CYS A 66 -7.73 -8.71 3.69
CA CYS A 66 -8.22 -7.50 4.36
C CYS A 66 -8.01 -6.24 3.51
N LEU A 67 -6.86 -6.11 2.84
CA LEU A 67 -6.59 -4.98 1.94
C LEU A 67 -7.58 -4.92 0.78
N ASP A 68 -7.85 -6.05 0.14
CA ASP A 68 -8.83 -6.16 -0.95
C ASP A 68 -10.23 -5.76 -0.46
N MET A 69 -10.64 -6.24 0.73
CA MET A 69 -11.95 -5.89 1.33
C MET A 69 -12.04 -4.39 1.65
N LEU A 70 -11.01 -3.79 2.22
CA LEU A 70 -10.97 -2.36 2.53
C LEU A 70 -11.02 -1.50 1.28
N ARG A 71 -10.30 -1.88 0.22
CA ARG A 71 -10.34 -1.18 -1.08
C ARG A 71 -11.73 -1.25 -1.72
N SER A 72 -12.33 -2.43 -1.74
CA SER A 72 -13.69 -2.62 -2.24
C SER A 72 -14.73 -1.79 -1.48
N ARG A 73 -14.56 -1.67 -0.14
CA ARG A 73 -15.43 -0.83 0.70
C ARG A 73 -15.24 0.66 0.36
N LYS A 74 -14.00 1.11 0.17
CA LYS A 74 -13.69 2.49 -0.20
C LYS A 74 -14.29 2.82 -1.57
N SER A 75 -14.04 2.01 -2.60
CA SER A 75 -14.59 2.20 -3.95
C SER A 75 -16.11 2.27 -3.94
N ARG A 76 -16.78 1.38 -3.21
CA ARG A 76 -18.25 1.40 -3.12
C ARG A 76 -18.79 2.66 -2.43
N ARG A 77 -18.09 3.16 -1.40
CA ARG A 77 -18.47 4.44 -0.77
C ARG A 77 -18.31 5.61 -1.73
N GLU A 78 -17.25 5.64 -2.51
CA GLU A 78 -17.00 6.68 -3.51
C GLU A 78 -18.06 6.66 -4.62
N GLU A 79 -18.42 5.48 -5.11
CA GLU A 79 -19.51 5.31 -6.10
C GLU A 79 -20.86 5.80 -5.56
N LEU A 80 -21.21 5.47 -4.31
CA LEU A 80 -22.45 5.93 -3.67
C LEU A 80 -22.46 7.44 -3.46
N ALA A 81 -21.34 8.01 -3.06
CA ALA A 81 -21.19 9.47 -2.89
C ALA A 81 -21.34 10.20 -4.24
N MET A 82 -20.77 9.66 -5.33
CA MET A 82 -20.95 10.20 -6.68
C MET A 82 -22.40 10.09 -7.18
N ALA A 83 -23.11 9.04 -6.79
CA ALA A 83 -24.52 8.83 -7.13
C ALA A 83 -25.51 9.70 -6.30
N GLY A 84 -25.01 10.51 -5.35
CA GLY A 84 -25.83 11.34 -4.46
C GLY A 84 -26.70 10.54 -3.48
N ALA A 85 -26.37 9.26 -3.27
CA ALA A 85 -27.05 8.42 -2.30
C ALA A 85 -26.63 8.82 -0.87
N PRO A 86 -27.56 8.84 0.12
CA PRO A 86 -27.19 9.09 1.50
C PRO A 86 -26.19 8.02 1.96
N GLU A 87 -25.15 8.44 2.69
CA GLU A 87 -24.17 7.51 3.27
C GLU A 87 -24.92 6.40 4.03
N PRO A 88 -24.62 5.13 3.74
CA PRO A 88 -25.17 4.06 4.56
C PRO A 88 -24.63 4.28 5.98
N VAL A 89 -25.54 4.50 6.91
CA VAL A 89 -25.22 4.53 8.35
C VAL A 89 -24.70 3.14 8.68
N THR A 90 -23.39 2.98 8.65
CA THR A 90 -22.72 1.78 9.16
C THR A 90 -22.81 1.85 10.69
N GLY A 91 -24.02 1.68 11.21
CA GLY A 91 -24.20 1.34 12.60
C GLY A 91 -23.57 -0.02 12.81
N HIS A 92 -22.64 -0.12 13.76
CA HIS A 92 -22.18 -1.38 14.30
C HIS A 92 -23.39 -2.07 14.97
N GLN A 93 -24.24 -2.73 14.16
CA GLN A 93 -25.24 -3.66 14.62
C GLN A 93 -24.66 -5.07 14.51
N ASP A 94 -23.61 -5.33 15.27
CA ASP A 94 -23.31 -6.70 15.67
C ASP A 94 -24.08 -6.96 16.96
N GLY A 95 -25.13 -7.74 16.83
CA GLY A 95 -25.89 -8.29 17.96
C GLY A 95 -25.08 -9.38 18.66
N SER A 96 -23.88 -9.06 19.10
CA SER A 96 -22.98 -9.96 19.82
C SER A 96 -23.06 -9.70 21.32
N ASN A 97 -23.17 -10.78 22.08
CA ASN A 97 -23.31 -10.83 23.50
C ASN A 97 -22.19 -10.04 24.23
N PRO A 98 -22.49 -9.02 25.05
CA PRO A 98 -21.49 -8.10 25.65
C PRO A 98 -20.44 -8.81 26.53
N GLU A 99 -20.71 -9.99 27.04
CA GLU A 99 -19.80 -10.72 27.92
C GLU A 99 -18.59 -11.34 27.20
N HIS A 100 -18.70 -11.60 25.89
CA HIS A 100 -17.56 -12.09 25.08
C HIS A 100 -16.74 -10.96 24.46
N GLU A 101 -17.33 -9.77 24.29
CA GLU A 101 -16.64 -8.56 23.85
C GLU A 101 -15.68 -8.00 24.91
N ALA A 102 -16.02 -8.17 26.20
CA ALA A 102 -15.19 -7.66 27.28
C ALA A 102 -13.82 -8.34 27.40
N VAL A 103 -13.64 -9.52 26.83
CA VAL A 103 -12.36 -10.28 26.89
C VAL A 103 -11.42 -9.89 25.72
N ILE A 104 -11.93 -9.32 24.63
CA ILE A 104 -11.12 -8.96 23.45
C ILE A 104 -11.04 -7.44 23.25
N ALA A 105 -11.99 -6.69 23.75
CA ALA A 105 -12.04 -5.23 23.66
C ALA A 105 -11.73 -4.61 25.02
N ASP A 106 -10.46 -4.47 25.35
CA ASP A 106 -10.04 -3.38 26.20
C ASP A 106 -10.67 -2.08 25.63
N SER A 107 -11.26 -1.22 26.48
CA SER A 107 -11.93 0.02 26.06
C SER A 107 -11.05 0.91 25.14
N VAL A 108 -9.74 0.77 25.23
CA VAL A 108 -8.73 1.33 24.33
C VAL A 108 -8.82 0.73 22.91
N GLY A 109 -9.23 -0.54 22.78
CA GLY A 109 -9.36 -1.22 21.50
C GLY A 109 -10.48 -0.63 20.63
N LEU A 110 -11.64 -0.32 21.20
CA LEU A 110 -12.78 0.29 20.47
C LEU A 110 -12.46 1.72 20.03
N ALA A 111 -11.88 2.54 20.91
CA ALA A 111 -11.45 3.89 20.53
C ALA A 111 -10.44 3.87 19.39
N MET A 112 -9.52 2.90 19.40
CA MET A 112 -8.53 2.72 18.35
C MET A 112 -9.18 2.31 17.02
N LEU A 113 -10.20 1.46 17.01
CA LEU A 113 -10.92 1.08 15.79
C LEU A 113 -11.57 2.30 15.11
N VAL A 114 -12.19 3.20 15.87
CA VAL A 114 -12.78 4.44 15.36
C VAL A 114 -11.70 5.33 14.68
N VAL A 115 -10.52 5.40 15.28
CA VAL A 115 -9.42 6.17 14.68
C VAL A 115 -8.88 5.49 13.43
N LEU A 116 -8.76 4.16 13.46
CA LEU A 116 -8.31 3.37 12.31
C LEU A 116 -9.27 3.47 11.11
N GLU A 117 -10.56 3.74 11.33
CA GLU A 117 -11.52 3.98 10.24
C GLU A 117 -11.21 5.23 9.40
N LYS A 118 -10.52 6.20 9.98
CA LYS A 118 -10.07 7.40 9.27
C LYS A 118 -8.84 7.19 8.38
N LEU A 119 -8.13 6.07 8.55
CA LEU A 119 -6.96 5.72 7.75
C LEU A 119 -7.39 5.16 6.40
N ASN A 120 -6.60 5.46 5.36
CA ASN A 120 -6.78 4.76 4.11
C ASN A 120 -6.37 3.27 4.23
N PRO A 121 -6.82 2.40 3.31
CA PRO A 121 -6.53 0.97 3.39
C PRO A 121 -5.05 0.64 3.57
N ALA A 122 -4.16 1.25 2.77
CA ALA A 122 -2.73 0.96 2.82
C ALA A 122 -2.06 1.46 4.12
N GLU A 123 -2.46 2.63 4.63
CA GLU A 123 -1.98 3.15 5.91
C GLU A 123 -2.44 2.31 7.08
N ARG A 124 -3.72 1.87 7.07
CA ARG A 124 -4.27 1.00 8.10
C ARG A 124 -3.49 -0.32 8.15
N ILE A 125 -3.25 -0.96 7.00
CA ILE A 125 -2.46 -2.19 6.90
C ILE A 125 -1.04 -1.97 7.42
N ALA A 126 -0.35 -0.92 6.96
CA ALA A 126 1.03 -0.64 7.38
C ALA A 126 1.14 -0.42 8.89
N PHE A 127 0.22 0.34 9.47
CA PHE A 127 0.18 0.61 10.90
C PHE A 127 -0.13 -0.65 11.71
N VAL A 128 -1.22 -1.34 11.39
CA VAL A 128 -1.65 -2.52 12.13
C VAL A 128 -0.58 -3.60 12.11
N LEU A 129 -0.03 -3.91 10.94
CA LEU A 129 1.00 -4.94 10.82
C LEU A 129 2.29 -4.58 11.55
N HIS A 130 2.77 -3.34 11.42
CA HIS A 130 4.04 -2.95 12.02
C HIS A 130 3.91 -2.66 13.52
N ASP A 131 2.98 -1.80 13.90
CA ASP A 131 2.91 -1.26 15.27
C ASP A 131 2.20 -2.19 16.25
N ILE A 132 1.30 -3.07 15.77
CA ILE A 132 0.57 -4.01 16.62
C ILE A 132 1.16 -5.42 16.53
N PHE A 133 1.52 -5.87 15.32
CA PHE A 133 1.97 -7.24 15.09
C PHE A 133 3.47 -7.38 14.79
N ALA A 134 4.24 -6.30 14.84
CA ALA A 134 5.69 -6.26 14.66
C ALA A 134 6.19 -6.90 13.34
N VAL A 135 5.37 -6.85 12.28
CA VAL A 135 5.74 -7.32 10.95
C VAL A 135 6.78 -6.35 10.35
N SER A 136 7.77 -6.89 9.65
CA SER A 136 8.83 -6.08 9.03
C SER A 136 8.30 -5.22 7.88
N PHE A 137 8.93 -4.05 7.65
CA PHE A 137 8.53 -3.18 6.52
C PHE A 137 8.78 -3.82 5.15
N SER A 138 9.73 -4.73 5.05
CA SER A 138 9.96 -5.50 3.81
C SER A 138 8.78 -6.42 3.49
N GLU A 139 8.22 -7.11 4.50
CA GLU A 139 7.03 -7.95 4.33
C GLU A 139 5.77 -7.10 4.07
N ILE A 140 5.62 -5.98 4.77
CA ILE A 140 4.52 -5.03 4.56
C ILE A 140 4.55 -4.46 3.14
N ALA A 141 5.73 -4.07 2.65
CA ALA A 141 5.92 -3.59 1.28
C ALA A 141 5.47 -4.63 0.25
N PHE A 142 5.82 -5.91 0.48
CA PHE A 142 5.37 -7.02 -0.36
C PHE A 142 3.85 -7.24 -0.31
N ILE A 143 3.22 -7.07 0.86
CA ILE A 143 1.76 -7.20 1.04
C ILE A 143 1.02 -6.08 0.29
N ILE A 144 1.44 -4.83 0.47
CA ILE A 144 0.79 -3.63 -0.09
C ILE A 144 1.10 -3.48 -1.58
N GLY A 145 2.24 -4.01 -2.05
CA GLY A 145 2.73 -3.88 -3.43
C GLY A 145 3.57 -2.63 -3.66
N CYS A 146 4.24 -2.10 -2.62
CA CYS A 146 5.11 -0.93 -2.69
C CYS A 146 6.57 -1.26 -2.32
N ASN A 147 7.45 -0.26 -2.28
CA ASN A 147 8.80 -0.43 -1.73
C ASN A 147 8.82 -0.25 -0.20
N GLU A 148 9.89 -0.71 0.44
CA GLU A 148 10.05 -0.63 1.90
C GLU A 148 10.03 0.81 2.45
N PRO A 149 10.69 1.82 1.83
CA PRO A 149 10.57 3.20 2.25
C PRO A 149 9.13 3.74 2.17
N ALA A 150 8.37 3.39 1.13
CA ALA A 150 6.96 3.77 1.02
C ALA A 150 6.11 3.13 2.15
N ALA A 151 6.34 1.86 2.47
CA ALA A 151 5.67 1.20 3.59
C ALA A 151 5.96 1.89 4.93
N ARG A 152 7.21 2.34 5.16
CA ARG A 152 7.58 3.16 6.34
C ARG A 152 6.85 4.49 6.37
N GLN A 153 6.72 5.16 5.23
CA GLN A 153 5.99 6.43 5.13
C GLN A 153 4.50 6.24 5.41
N LEU A 154 3.88 5.15 4.91
CA LEU A 154 2.48 4.83 5.19
C LEU A 154 2.25 4.64 6.70
N ALA A 155 3.09 3.85 7.38
CA ALA A 155 2.99 3.67 8.83
C ALA A 155 3.24 4.97 9.61
N SER A 156 4.18 5.82 9.17
CA SER A 156 4.45 7.12 9.78
C SER A 156 3.25 8.07 9.67
N ARG A 157 2.62 8.15 8.49
CA ARG A 157 1.39 8.93 8.27
C ARG A 157 0.25 8.42 9.15
N ALA A 158 0.04 7.11 9.16
CA ALA A 158 -0.97 6.50 10.01
C ALA A 158 -0.78 6.85 11.49
N ARG A 159 0.46 6.79 12.02
CA ARG A 159 0.74 7.19 13.43
C ARG A 159 0.36 8.64 13.69
N ARG A 160 0.71 9.57 12.80
CA ARG A 160 0.35 11.00 12.93
C ARG A 160 -1.16 11.20 12.97
N ARG A 161 -1.91 10.52 12.08
CA ARG A 161 -3.38 10.55 12.08
C ARG A 161 -3.98 9.96 13.35
N VAL A 162 -3.46 8.83 13.82
CA VAL A 162 -3.90 8.19 15.07
C VAL A 162 -3.65 9.09 16.28
N GLN A 163 -2.54 9.83 16.30
CA GLN A 163 -2.17 10.77 17.37
C GLN A 163 -2.92 12.10 17.32
N GLY A 164 -3.76 12.32 16.29
CA GLY A 164 -4.50 13.58 16.13
C GLY A 164 -3.62 14.78 15.77
N THR A 165 -2.38 14.55 15.37
CA THR A 165 -1.45 15.58 14.89
C THR A 165 -1.72 15.89 13.40
N GLU A 166 -3.00 15.79 12.98
CA GLU A 166 -3.40 16.20 11.65
C GLU A 166 -3.27 17.70 11.52
N SER A 167 -2.53 18.19 10.54
CA SER A 167 -3.02 19.30 9.72
C SER A 167 -1.98 19.85 8.75
N THR A 168 -1.82 21.10 8.60
CA THR A 168 -0.96 21.95 7.76
C THR A 168 0.36 21.32 7.26
N SER A 169 0.97 20.41 8.05
CA SER A 169 2.20 19.69 7.68
C SER A 169 1.98 18.63 6.57
N GLU A 170 0.88 17.94 6.58
CA GLU A 170 0.63 16.83 5.62
C GLU A 170 0.27 17.36 4.23
N THR A 171 -0.55 18.43 4.20
CA THR A 171 -0.86 19.13 2.95
C THR A 171 0.39 19.81 2.38
N ALA A 172 1.22 20.40 3.23
CA ALA A 172 2.48 21.02 2.82
C ALA A 172 3.51 19.96 2.33
N GLU A 173 3.58 18.80 2.98
CA GLU A 173 4.45 17.69 2.57
C GLU A 173 4.00 17.10 1.23
N LEU A 174 2.69 16.90 1.03
CA LEU A 174 2.12 16.42 -0.23
C LEU A 174 2.34 17.44 -1.35
N GLN A 175 2.13 18.73 -1.05
CA GLN A 175 2.36 19.82 -1.99
C GLN A 175 3.84 19.93 -2.38
N GLY A 176 4.76 19.89 -1.42
CA GLY A 176 6.19 19.89 -1.68
C GLY A 176 6.65 18.69 -2.50
N LYS A 177 6.07 17.50 -2.22
CA LYS A 177 6.33 16.32 -3.03
C LYS A 177 5.76 16.47 -4.44
N ARG A 178 4.54 17.03 -4.61
CA ARG A 178 3.94 17.33 -5.91
C ARG A 178 4.84 18.21 -6.75
N GLU A 179 5.30 19.32 -6.19
CA GLU A 179 6.20 20.27 -6.87
C GLU A 179 7.52 19.62 -7.31
N LEU A 180 8.09 18.76 -6.45
CA LEU A 180 9.34 18.07 -6.75
C LEU A 180 9.17 17.01 -7.84
N VAL A 181 8.09 16.22 -7.81
CA VAL A 181 7.80 15.20 -8.83
C VAL A 181 7.42 15.85 -10.16
N ASP A 182 6.69 16.98 -10.14
CA ASP A 182 6.38 17.74 -11.34
C ASP A 182 7.67 18.33 -11.96
N ALA A 183 8.56 18.90 -11.15
CA ALA A 183 9.86 19.37 -11.59
C ALA A 183 10.73 18.24 -12.20
N PHE A 184 10.68 17.03 -11.61
CA PHE A 184 11.36 15.86 -12.18
C PHE A 184 10.78 15.48 -13.55
N LEU A 185 9.46 15.44 -13.66
CA LEU A 185 8.78 15.10 -14.90
C LEU A 185 9.05 16.14 -16.01
N ALA A 186 8.98 17.43 -15.64
CA ALA A 186 9.30 18.54 -16.56
C ALA A 186 10.76 18.49 -17.04
N ALA A 187 11.71 18.29 -16.13
CA ALA A 187 13.12 18.15 -16.46
C ALA A 187 13.39 16.93 -17.35
N SER A 188 12.72 15.80 -17.08
CA SER A 188 12.83 14.60 -17.91
C SER A 188 12.28 14.82 -19.32
N ARG A 189 11.13 15.52 -19.46
CA ARG A 189 10.53 15.86 -20.76
C ARG A 189 11.41 16.77 -21.62
N ASN A 190 12.10 17.70 -20.98
CA ASN A 190 12.93 18.70 -21.63
C ASN A 190 14.38 18.25 -21.81
N GLY A 191 14.77 17.12 -21.24
CA GLY A 191 16.16 16.66 -21.25
C GLY A 191 17.09 17.53 -20.40
N ASP A 192 16.55 18.22 -19.38
CA ASP A 192 17.31 19.12 -18.50
C ASP A 192 18.06 18.30 -17.43
N PHE A 193 19.28 17.91 -17.81
CA PHE A 193 20.14 17.07 -16.98
C PHE A 193 20.57 17.76 -15.68
N GLU A 194 20.90 19.06 -15.74
CA GLU A 194 21.32 19.82 -14.55
C GLU A 194 20.17 19.94 -13.54
N LYS A 195 18.96 20.17 -14.03
CA LYS A 195 17.78 20.23 -13.19
C LYS A 195 17.52 18.88 -12.53
N LEU A 196 17.64 17.76 -13.27
CA LEU A 196 17.53 16.42 -12.70
C LEU A 196 18.56 16.20 -11.59
N LEU A 197 19.81 16.54 -11.80
CA LEU A 197 20.85 16.44 -10.75
C LEU A 197 20.52 17.29 -9.52
N SER A 198 19.89 18.46 -9.72
CA SER A 198 19.55 19.37 -8.61
C SER A 198 18.46 18.84 -7.71
N ILE A 199 17.57 17.95 -8.17
CA ILE A 199 16.42 17.41 -7.41
C ILE A 199 16.63 15.97 -6.94
N LEU A 200 17.59 15.25 -7.53
CA LEU A 200 17.93 13.89 -7.12
C LEU A 200 18.97 13.91 -5.96
N ASP A 201 18.82 12.99 -5.03
CA ASP A 201 19.86 12.73 -4.03
C ASP A 201 21.09 12.11 -4.73
N PRO A 202 22.33 12.45 -4.32
CA PRO A 202 23.54 11.84 -4.87
C PRO A 202 23.53 10.30 -4.87
N ASN A 203 22.89 9.69 -3.86
CA ASN A 203 22.77 8.24 -3.69
C ASN A 203 21.41 7.69 -4.13
N VAL A 204 20.63 8.43 -4.91
CA VAL A 204 19.30 8.01 -5.35
C VAL A 204 19.32 6.61 -5.99
N VAL A 205 18.28 5.84 -5.72
CA VAL A 205 18.11 4.49 -6.24
C VAL A 205 16.86 4.43 -7.12
N LEU A 206 17.02 4.01 -8.38
CA LEU A 206 15.91 3.65 -9.25
C LEU A 206 15.79 2.12 -9.25
N ARG A 207 14.62 1.61 -8.87
CA ARG A 207 14.27 0.18 -8.91
C ARG A 207 13.28 -0.07 -10.01
N ASN A 208 13.64 -0.94 -10.92
CA ASN A 208 12.75 -1.38 -11.99
C ASN A 208 12.14 -2.74 -11.62
N ASP A 209 10.85 -2.88 -11.80
CA ASP A 209 10.22 -4.18 -11.78
C ASP A 209 10.64 -5.00 -13.02
N SER A 210 10.90 -6.29 -12.81
CA SER A 210 11.44 -7.21 -13.85
C SER A 210 10.52 -7.39 -15.06
N ALA A 211 9.23 -7.04 -14.95
CA ALA A 211 8.27 -7.19 -16.05
C ALA A 211 8.53 -6.23 -17.25
N PHE A 212 9.29 -5.15 -17.06
CA PHE A 212 9.53 -4.14 -18.09
C PHE A 212 10.96 -4.18 -18.69
N ALA A 213 11.64 -5.27 -18.60
CA ALA A 213 13.04 -5.46 -18.99
C ALA A 213 13.34 -5.88 -20.46
N PRO A 214 12.79 -5.28 -21.53
CA PRO A 214 13.40 -5.46 -22.84
C PRO A 214 14.53 -4.47 -23.14
N VAL A 215 14.75 -3.43 -22.32
CA VAL A 215 15.69 -2.34 -22.67
C VAL A 215 16.84 -2.14 -21.69
N ALA A 216 16.74 -2.60 -20.46
CA ALA A 216 17.88 -2.58 -19.53
C ALA A 216 17.73 -3.70 -18.51
N ASN A 217 18.55 -4.70 -18.64
CA ASN A 217 18.74 -5.79 -17.67
C ASN A 217 19.31 -5.31 -16.31
N VAL A 218 19.01 -4.07 -15.90
CA VAL A 218 19.47 -3.51 -14.64
C VAL A 218 18.26 -3.27 -13.73
N PRO A 219 17.96 -4.20 -12.84
CA PRO A 219 16.83 -4.06 -11.91
C PRO A 219 17.03 -2.88 -10.93
N ILE A 220 18.25 -2.40 -10.75
CA ILE A 220 18.59 -1.31 -9.83
C ILE A 220 19.63 -0.40 -10.45
N VAL A 221 19.31 0.91 -10.56
CA VAL A 221 20.25 1.96 -10.97
C VAL A 221 20.54 2.83 -9.75
N ARG A 222 21.82 3.13 -9.50
CA ARG A 222 22.24 3.90 -8.31
C ARG A 222 23.00 5.16 -8.73
N GLY A 223 22.74 6.24 -7.99
CA GLY A 223 23.40 7.53 -8.13
C GLY A 223 22.70 8.47 -9.11
N SER A 224 22.69 9.77 -8.76
CA SER A 224 21.97 10.82 -9.48
C SER A 224 22.34 10.91 -10.96
N VAL A 225 23.62 10.77 -11.29
CA VAL A 225 24.09 10.83 -12.68
C VAL A 225 23.53 9.69 -13.54
N ALA A 226 23.53 8.47 -12.98
CA ALA A 226 23.01 7.29 -13.70
C ALA A 226 21.49 7.36 -13.87
N VAL A 227 20.78 7.74 -12.81
CA VAL A 227 19.32 7.91 -12.84
C VAL A 227 18.91 9.05 -13.76
N ALA A 228 19.59 10.20 -13.75
CA ALA A 228 19.30 11.30 -14.67
C ALA A 228 19.55 10.93 -16.15
N LYS A 229 20.61 10.16 -16.44
CA LYS A 229 20.84 9.64 -17.80
C LYS A 229 19.69 8.73 -18.25
N GLN A 230 19.21 7.86 -17.36
CA GLN A 230 18.10 6.97 -17.66
C GLN A 230 16.79 7.75 -17.85
N ALA A 231 16.50 8.74 -16.99
CA ALA A 231 15.33 9.61 -17.14
C ALA A 231 15.33 10.31 -18.49
N ASN A 232 16.48 10.84 -18.94
CA ASN A 232 16.60 11.48 -20.26
C ASN A 232 16.39 10.50 -21.43
N GLN A 233 16.79 9.24 -21.31
CA GLN A 233 16.50 8.24 -22.35
C GLN A 233 14.99 7.96 -22.50
N PHE A 234 14.21 8.21 -21.46
CA PHE A 234 12.76 8.10 -21.49
C PHE A 234 12.02 9.40 -21.80
N ALA A 235 12.72 10.48 -22.17
CA ALA A 235 12.13 11.80 -22.43
C ALA A 235 10.92 11.78 -23.38
N THR A 236 10.96 10.96 -24.44
CA THR A 236 9.83 10.80 -25.37
C THR A 236 8.61 10.18 -24.70
N ARG A 237 8.80 9.20 -23.81
CA ARG A 237 7.72 8.56 -23.04
C ARG A 237 7.22 9.46 -21.92
N ALA A 238 8.10 10.27 -21.33
CA ALA A 238 7.74 11.22 -20.28
C ALA A 238 6.69 12.26 -20.75
N ARG A 239 6.55 12.49 -22.05
CA ARG A 239 5.54 13.40 -22.61
C ARG A 239 4.10 12.93 -22.41
N SER A 240 3.88 11.62 -22.34
CA SER A 240 2.55 11.03 -22.11
C SER A 240 2.33 10.58 -20.66
N MET A 241 3.24 10.90 -19.76
CA MET A 241 3.10 10.59 -18.35
C MET A 241 2.36 11.71 -17.61
N GLU A 242 1.57 11.35 -16.62
CA GLU A 242 0.76 12.29 -15.81
C GLU A 242 1.00 12.06 -14.34
N LEU A 243 0.82 13.14 -13.55
CA LEU A 243 0.83 13.06 -12.09
C LEU A 243 -0.46 12.40 -11.59
N VAL A 244 -0.30 11.47 -10.66
CA VAL A 244 -1.41 10.76 -10.02
C VAL A 244 -1.16 10.62 -8.53
N LEU A 245 -2.21 10.30 -7.79
CA LEU A 245 -2.08 9.78 -6.43
C LEU A 245 -1.98 8.25 -6.50
N VAL A 246 -0.94 7.69 -5.91
CA VAL A 246 -0.73 6.25 -5.76
C VAL A 246 -0.70 5.95 -4.26
N ASN A 247 -1.69 5.22 -3.75
CA ASN A 247 -1.84 5.01 -2.30
C ASN A 247 -1.75 6.35 -1.53
N GLU A 248 -2.45 7.39 -2.02
CA GLU A 248 -2.49 8.78 -1.49
C GLU A 248 -1.14 9.52 -1.51
N SER A 249 -0.13 9.01 -2.18
CA SER A 249 1.14 9.69 -2.38
C SER A 249 1.31 10.11 -3.84
N VAL A 250 2.01 11.21 -4.09
CA VAL A 250 2.25 11.67 -5.47
C VAL A 250 3.17 10.68 -6.20
N GLY A 251 2.70 10.24 -7.35
CA GLY A 251 3.41 9.39 -8.28
C GLY A 251 3.20 9.85 -9.72
N VAL A 252 3.68 9.07 -10.67
CA VAL A 252 3.53 9.32 -12.10
C VAL A 252 3.04 8.06 -12.78
N ILE A 253 2.04 8.20 -13.64
CA ILE A 253 1.48 7.12 -14.44
C ILE A 253 1.89 7.26 -15.90
N ALA A 254 2.18 6.15 -16.56
CA ALA A 254 2.21 6.03 -18.00
C ALA A 254 1.04 5.13 -18.45
N GLY A 255 0.24 5.62 -19.37
CA GLY A 255 -1.00 4.96 -19.81
C GLY A 255 -2.24 5.63 -19.24
N GLN A 256 -3.37 4.93 -19.23
CA GLN A 256 -4.63 5.41 -18.67
C GLN A 256 -4.79 4.95 -17.22
N LEU A 257 -5.59 5.67 -16.43
CA LEU A 257 -5.86 5.32 -15.03
C LEU A 257 -6.40 3.90 -14.87
N GLU A 258 -7.30 3.48 -15.78
CA GLU A 258 -7.90 2.14 -15.75
C GLU A 258 -6.97 1.05 -16.30
N GLN A 259 -5.97 1.43 -17.11
CA GLN A 259 -5.03 0.51 -17.74
C GLN A 259 -3.61 1.09 -17.74
N PRO A 260 -2.96 1.17 -16.58
CA PRO A 260 -1.60 1.67 -16.48
C PRO A 260 -0.62 0.72 -17.17
N ILE A 261 0.31 1.30 -17.92
CA ILE A 261 1.45 0.57 -18.51
C ILE A 261 2.50 0.37 -17.41
N PHE A 262 2.80 1.43 -16.67
CA PHE A 262 3.63 1.41 -15.48
C PHE A 262 3.36 2.64 -14.60
N ILE A 263 3.78 2.55 -13.36
CA ILE A 263 3.71 3.62 -12.37
C ILE A 263 5.11 3.88 -11.82
N LEU A 264 5.42 5.17 -11.58
CA LEU A 264 6.58 5.60 -10.82
C LEU A 264 6.13 6.10 -9.45
N GLU A 265 6.70 5.53 -8.39
CA GLU A 265 6.56 5.98 -7.02
C GLU A 265 7.85 6.68 -6.59
N PHE A 266 7.73 7.76 -5.84
CA PHE A 266 8.88 8.58 -5.40
C PHE A 266 8.98 8.59 -3.89
N THR A 267 10.19 8.39 -3.38
CA THR A 267 10.52 8.65 -1.98
C THR A 267 11.32 9.95 -1.92
N VAL A 268 10.82 10.89 -1.11
CA VAL A 268 11.44 12.21 -0.91
C VAL A 268 11.90 12.33 0.53
N VAL A 269 13.14 12.75 0.73
CA VAL A 269 13.73 13.05 2.03
C VAL A 269 14.49 14.36 1.90
N ASP A 270 14.28 15.28 2.83
CA ASP A 270 14.95 16.59 2.87
C ASP A 270 14.92 17.36 1.54
N GLY A 271 13.75 17.32 0.86
CA GLY A 271 13.54 18.01 -0.41
C GLY A 271 14.32 17.42 -1.61
N LYS A 272 14.77 16.18 -1.51
CA LYS A 272 15.43 15.43 -2.58
C LYS A 272 14.74 14.09 -2.85
N ILE A 273 14.75 13.65 -4.10
CA ILE A 273 14.29 12.31 -4.47
C ILE A 273 15.41 11.32 -4.14
N THR A 274 15.16 10.44 -3.17
CA THR A 274 16.12 9.41 -2.71
C THR A 274 15.86 8.04 -3.32
N GLU A 275 14.62 7.77 -3.74
CA GLU A 275 14.27 6.51 -4.40
C GLU A 275 13.15 6.73 -5.42
N ILE A 276 13.25 6.03 -6.55
CA ILE A 276 12.22 5.92 -7.58
C ILE A 276 11.93 4.43 -7.77
N GLY A 277 10.68 4.02 -7.50
CA GLY A 277 10.19 2.67 -7.77
C GLY A 277 9.39 2.66 -9.07
N MET A 278 9.70 1.77 -10.00
CA MET A 278 8.89 1.54 -11.19
C MET A 278 8.19 0.20 -11.11
N THR A 279 6.87 0.21 -11.14
CA THR A 279 6.01 -0.98 -11.15
C THR A 279 5.33 -1.10 -12.50
N ALA A 280 5.56 -2.21 -13.21
CA ALA A 280 4.94 -2.54 -14.50
C ALA A 280 4.26 -3.92 -14.49
N ASP A 281 4.40 -4.70 -13.44
CA ASP A 281 3.70 -5.98 -13.27
C ASP A 281 2.20 -5.74 -13.08
N GLN A 282 1.38 -6.35 -13.95
CA GLN A 282 -0.07 -6.12 -13.99
C GLN A 282 -0.78 -6.56 -12.71
N VAL A 283 -0.30 -7.60 -12.04
CA VAL A 283 -0.87 -8.07 -10.78
C VAL A 283 -0.59 -7.05 -9.66
N ARG A 284 0.60 -6.47 -9.66
CA ARG A 284 0.97 -5.42 -8.70
C ARG A 284 0.24 -4.10 -9.00
N LEU A 285 0.14 -3.71 -10.28
CA LEU A 285 -0.58 -2.51 -10.70
C LEU A 285 -2.05 -2.56 -10.31
N SER A 286 -2.73 -3.70 -10.49
CA SER A 286 -4.13 -3.88 -10.07
C SER A 286 -4.33 -3.82 -8.56
N GLY A 287 -3.26 -3.98 -7.79
CA GLY A 287 -3.27 -3.85 -6.34
C GLY A 287 -3.00 -2.44 -5.81
N LEU A 288 -2.71 -1.45 -6.66
CA LEU A 288 -2.47 -0.07 -6.24
C LEU A 288 -3.77 0.75 -6.26
N ASP A 289 -3.94 1.61 -5.26
CA ASP A 289 -5.00 2.63 -5.25
C ASP A 289 -4.50 3.83 -6.05
N ILE A 290 -5.05 4.02 -7.26
CA ILE A 290 -4.62 5.07 -8.18
C ILE A 290 -5.77 6.04 -8.39
N ALA A 291 -5.55 7.31 -8.11
CA ALA A 291 -6.54 8.37 -8.31
C ALA A 291 -5.95 9.55 -9.09
N ALA A 292 -6.80 10.22 -9.85
CA ALA A 292 -6.39 11.47 -10.51
C ALA A 292 -5.99 12.53 -9.47
N LEU A 293 -4.91 13.22 -9.72
CA LEU A 293 -4.52 14.37 -8.90
C LEU A 293 -5.49 15.52 -9.24
N LYS A 294 -6.36 15.88 -8.29
CA LYS A 294 -7.21 17.07 -8.44
C LYS A 294 -6.38 18.33 -8.22
N ASP A 295 -6.59 19.32 -9.06
CA ASP A 295 -5.97 20.66 -8.96
C ASP A 295 -6.33 21.40 -7.67
#